data_687aa1d856b34129d3e05110cd0056fd
#
_entry.id   687aa1d856b34129d3e05110cd0056fd
#
_cell.length_a   1.000
_cell.length_b   1.000
_cell.length_c   1.000
_cell.angle_alpha   90.00
_cell.angle_beta   90.00
_cell.angle_gamma   90.00
#
_symmetry.space_group_name_H-M   'P 1'
#
loop_
_entity.id
_entity.type
_entity.pdbx_description
1 polymer ?
#
loop_
_entity_poly.entity_id
_entity_poly.type
_entity_poly.pdbx_seq_one_letter_code
_entity_poly.pdbx_strand_id
1 'polypeptide(L)'
;MRAPLVSYEHAEHGVLALRGSMTPATRRAYMELPSRTREDAWHRSVEFLFERLAARWTVAGVEYFRQDELLGRFRVASDDERAWIRDVLREHAAEHFPEL
;
A
#
# COMPACT_ATOMS: atom_id res chain seq x y z
N MET A 1 9.21 -19.82 -1.50
CA MET A 1 7.88 -19.74 -0.88
C MET A 1 7.28 -18.37 -1.16
N ARG A 2 6.05 -18.33 -1.65
CA ARG A 2 5.38 -17.05 -1.90
C ARG A 2 4.89 -16.46 -0.59
N ALA A 3 5.05 -15.14 -0.45
CA ALA A 3 4.44 -14.42 0.65
C ALA A 3 2.92 -14.53 0.56
N PRO A 4 2.21 -14.73 1.68
CA PRO A 4 0.76 -14.75 1.66
C PRO A 4 0.20 -13.38 1.27
N LEU A 5 -0.90 -13.39 0.53
CA LEU A 5 -1.62 -12.16 0.21
C LEU A 5 -2.78 -11.99 1.19
N VAL A 6 -2.96 -10.76 1.64
CA VAL A 6 -4.08 -10.40 2.51
C VAL A 6 -4.96 -9.42 1.74
N SER A 7 -6.25 -9.74 1.62
CA SER A 7 -7.20 -8.92 0.88
C SER A 7 -8.05 -8.08 1.83
N TYR A 8 -8.26 -6.82 1.44
CA TYR A 8 -9.10 -5.86 2.16
C TYR A 8 -10.20 -5.40 1.22
N GLU A 9 -11.44 -5.48 1.66
CA GLU A 9 -12.60 -5.14 0.84
C GLU A 9 -13.30 -3.88 1.32
N HIS A 10 -13.82 -3.10 0.38
CA HIS A 10 -14.68 -1.95 0.64
C HIS A 10 -15.75 -1.89 -0.42
N ALA A 11 -17.00 -1.62 -0.03
CA ALA A 11 -18.12 -1.60 -0.95
C ALA A 11 -17.94 -0.64 -2.12
N GLU A 12 -17.29 0.51 -1.88
CA GLU A 12 -17.09 1.54 -2.90
C GLU A 12 -15.71 1.55 -3.52
N HIS A 13 -14.69 1.08 -2.78
CA HIS A 13 -13.28 1.20 -3.21
C HIS A 13 -12.66 -0.12 -3.69
N GLY A 14 -13.45 -1.19 -3.71
CA GLY A 14 -13.05 -2.46 -4.28
C GLY A 14 -12.28 -3.37 -3.34
N VAL A 15 -11.39 -4.17 -3.91
CA VAL A 15 -10.61 -5.17 -3.18
C VAL A 15 -9.12 -4.91 -3.43
N LEU A 16 -8.39 -4.69 -2.35
CA LEU A 16 -6.95 -4.46 -2.39
C LEU A 16 -6.23 -5.65 -1.74
N ALA A 17 -5.39 -6.34 -2.51
CA ALA A 17 -4.58 -7.45 -2.01
C ALA A 17 -3.15 -6.97 -1.76
N LEU A 18 -2.66 -7.16 -0.54
CA LEU A 18 -1.35 -6.73 -0.10
C LEU A 18 -0.47 -7.92 0.26
N ARG A 19 0.83 -7.80 0.01
CA ARG A 19 1.81 -8.82 0.40
C ARG A 19 2.04 -8.74 1.91
N GLY A 20 2.08 -9.89 2.57
CA GLY A 20 2.29 -9.99 4.02
C GLY A 20 3.76 -10.01 4.43
N SER A 21 4.69 -9.78 3.52
CA SER A 21 6.12 -9.76 3.82
C SER A 21 6.86 -8.74 2.97
N MET A 22 8.03 -8.32 3.48
CA MET A 22 8.96 -7.43 2.79
C MET A 22 10.36 -8.04 2.87
N THR A 23 11.19 -7.76 1.86
CA THR A 23 12.62 -8.10 1.93
C THR A 23 13.31 -7.19 2.95
N PRO A 24 14.46 -7.63 3.52
CA PRO A 24 15.26 -6.75 4.39
C PRO A 24 15.67 -5.45 3.71
N ALA A 25 15.98 -5.49 2.41
CA ALA A 25 16.34 -4.29 1.65
C ALA A 25 15.17 -3.31 1.58
N THR A 26 13.95 -3.80 1.37
CA THR A 26 12.75 -2.96 1.32
C THR A 26 12.46 -2.34 2.68
N ARG A 27 12.61 -3.11 3.77
CA ARG A 27 12.45 -2.59 5.14
C ARG A 27 13.43 -1.46 5.44
N ARG A 28 14.68 -1.64 5.04
CA ARG A 28 15.73 -0.64 5.22
C ARG A 28 15.39 0.63 4.43
N ALA A 29 14.97 0.48 3.18
CA ALA A 29 14.59 1.61 2.34
C ALA A 29 13.41 2.39 2.95
N TYR A 30 12.44 1.70 3.52
CA TYR A 30 11.32 2.35 4.21
C TYR A 30 11.80 3.20 5.39
N MET A 31 12.69 2.64 6.21
CA MET A 31 13.19 3.34 7.40
C MET A 31 14.09 4.54 7.07
N GLU A 32 14.66 4.54 5.87
CA GLU A 32 15.55 5.61 5.39
C GLU A 32 14.82 6.65 4.53
N LEU A 33 13.48 6.58 4.41
CA LEU A 33 12.72 7.54 3.62
C LEU A 33 12.94 8.96 4.16
N PRO A 34 13.35 9.90 3.29
CA PRO A 34 13.55 11.27 3.72
C PRO A 34 12.21 11.93 4.05
N SER A 35 12.21 12.72 5.13
CA SER A 35 11.02 13.45 5.53
C SER A 35 11.42 14.76 6.18
N ARG A 36 10.65 15.82 5.91
CA ARG A 36 10.87 17.13 6.52
C ARG A 36 9.92 17.34 7.69
N THR A 37 8.71 16.79 7.59
CA THR A 37 7.70 16.89 8.62
C THR A 37 7.11 15.51 8.85
N ARG A 38 6.37 15.35 9.96
CA ARG A 38 5.67 14.11 10.26
C ARG A 38 4.63 13.78 9.18
N GLU A 39 3.91 14.78 8.70
CA GLU A 39 2.92 14.61 7.64
C GLU A 39 3.57 14.21 6.32
N ASP A 40 4.66 14.86 5.94
CA ASP A 40 5.41 14.52 4.72
C ASP A 40 5.94 13.08 4.79
N ALA A 41 6.47 12.69 5.95
CA ALA A 41 6.92 11.32 6.18
C ALA A 41 5.79 10.32 5.96
N TRP A 42 4.60 10.63 6.46
CA TRP A 42 3.46 9.74 6.34
C TRP A 42 2.99 9.60 4.89
N HIS A 43 2.91 10.69 4.13
CA HIS A 43 2.53 10.65 2.71
C HIS A 43 3.51 9.83 1.89
N ARG A 44 4.81 10.00 2.12
CA ARG A 44 5.84 9.22 1.43
C ARG A 44 5.79 7.76 1.81
N SER A 45 5.50 7.46 3.07
CA SER A 45 5.35 6.09 3.55
C SER A 45 4.18 5.38 2.89
N VAL A 46 3.05 6.06 2.73
CA VAL A 46 1.86 5.48 2.09
C VAL A 46 2.16 5.09 0.64
N GLU A 47 2.73 5.99 -0.14
CA GLU A 47 3.06 5.70 -1.54
C GLU A 47 4.09 4.58 -1.64
N PHE A 48 5.13 4.61 -0.79
CA PHE A 48 6.16 3.58 -0.76
C PHE A 48 5.56 2.21 -0.43
N LEU A 49 4.76 2.14 0.61
CA LEU A 49 4.14 0.88 1.02
C LEU A 49 3.19 0.35 -0.04
N PHE A 50 2.40 1.21 -0.66
CA PHE A 50 1.52 0.80 -1.75
C PHE A 50 2.33 0.21 -2.90
N GLU A 51 3.37 0.90 -3.34
CA GLU A 51 4.22 0.44 -4.44
C GLU A 51 4.84 -0.94 -4.16
N ARG A 52 5.28 -1.17 -2.92
CA ARG A 52 6.00 -2.40 -2.56
C ARG A 52 5.09 -3.55 -2.15
N LEU A 53 3.94 -3.25 -1.57
CA LEU A 53 3.05 -4.27 -1.01
C LEU A 53 1.84 -4.59 -1.88
N ALA A 54 1.35 -3.66 -2.66
CA ALA A 54 0.16 -3.90 -3.48
C ALA A 54 0.44 -4.94 -4.56
N ALA A 55 -0.32 -6.03 -4.53
CA ALA A 55 -0.22 -7.09 -5.54
C ALA A 55 -1.36 -6.99 -6.55
N ARG A 56 -2.53 -6.52 -6.12
CA ARG A 56 -3.72 -6.42 -6.95
C ARG A 56 -4.69 -5.42 -6.33
N TRP A 57 -5.31 -4.61 -7.17
CA TRP A 57 -6.43 -3.77 -6.76
C TRP A 57 -7.52 -3.88 -7.82
N THR A 58 -8.69 -4.36 -7.40
CA THR A 58 -9.86 -4.45 -8.26
C THR A 58 -10.83 -3.37 -7.82
N VAL A 59 -11.08 -2.40 -8.68
CA VAL A 59 -11.93 -1.25 -8.36
C VAL A 59 -12.74 -0.86 -9.60
N ALA A 60 -14.02 -0.58 -9.40
CA ALA A 60 -14.96 -0.20 -10.47
C ALA A 60 -14.97 -1.20 -11.63
N GLY A 61 -14.86 -2.50 -11.31
CA GLY A 61 -14.86 -3.56 -12.32
C GLY A 61 -13.56 -3.75 -13.07
N VAL A 62 -12.50 -3.02 -12.71
CA VAL A 62 -11.20 -3.12 -13.38
C VAL A 62 -10.18 -3.69 -12.41
N GLU A 63 -9.41 -4.67 -12.87
CA GLU A 63 -8.37 -5.30 -12.09
C GLU A 63 -7.00 -4.74 -12.48
N TYR A 64 -6.29 -4.18 -11.49
CA TYR A 64 -4.93 -3.69 -11.65
C TYR A 64 -4.00 -4.66 -10.93
N PHE A 65 -3.02 -5.23 -11.62
CA PHE A 65 -2.09 -6.21 -11.02
C PHE A 65 -0.64 -5.98 -11.44
N ARG A 66 -0.38 -5.11 -12.40
CA ARG A 66 0.98 -4.73 -12.78
C ARG A 66 1.42 -3.56 -11.93
N GLN A 67 2.68 -3.56 -11.50
CA GLN A 67 3.21 -2.56 -10.57
C GLN A 67 3.04 -1.13 -11.11
N ASP A 68 3.34 -0.91 -12.39
CA ASP A 68 3.20 0.40 -13.01
C ASP A 68 1.75 0.87 -13.09
N GLU A 69 0.84 -0.06 -13.39
CA GLU A 69 -0.59 0.22 -13.44
C GLU A 69 -1.16 0.53 -12.05
N LEU A 70 -0.74 -0.23 -11.05
CA LEU A 70 -1.16 -0.02 -9.67
C LEU A 70 -0.74 1.35 -9.17
N LEU A 71 0.52 1.72 -9.38
CA LEU A 71 1.04 3.00 -8.95
C LEU A 71 0.37 4.15 -9.70
N GLY A 72 0.16 4.00 -11.02
CA GLY A 72 -0.54 4.99 -11.82
C GLY A 72 -1.97 5.19 -11.36
N ARG A 73 -2.70 4.10 -11.05
CA ARG A 73 -4.08 4.19 -10.55
C ARG A 73 -4.12 4.84 -9.17
N PHE A 74 -3.15 4.54 -8.31
CA PHE A 74 -3.04 5.17 -6.99
C PHE A 74 -2.85 6.69 -7.11
N ARG A 75 -2.00 7.12 -8.03
CA ARG A 75 -1.72 8.55 -8.23
C ARG A 75 -2.92 9.35 -8.73
N VAL A 76 -3.85 8.71 -9.44
CA VAL A 76 -5.08 9.36 -9.90
C VAL A 76 -6.29 9.01 -9.03
N ALA A 77 -6.07 8.35 -7.91
CA ALA A 77 -7.15 7.97 -6.99
C ALA A 77 -7.80 9.21 -6.37
N SER A 78 -9.09 9.08 -6.06
CA SER A 78 -9.81 10.12 -5.34
C SER A 78 -9.30 10.26 -3.90
N ASP A 79 -9.63 11.35 -3.24
CA ASP A 79 -9.26 11.56 -1.85
C ASP A 79 -9.83 10.45 -0.94
N ASP A 80 -11.06 10.03 -1.20
CA ASP A 80 -11.70 8.95 -0.44
C ASP A 80 -11.01 7.61 -0.66
N GLU A 81 -10.62 7.30 -1.90
CA GLU A 81 -9.88 6.09 -2.22
C GLU A 81 -8.52 6.09 -1.53
N ARG A 82 -7.81 7.22 -1.56
CA ARG A 82 -6.51 7.35 -0.91
C ARG A 82 -6.61 7.22 0.61
N ALA A 83 -7.66 7.80 1.20
CA ALA A 83 -7.90 7.71 2.63
C ALA A 83 -8.13 6.24 3.05
N TRP A 84 -8.92 5.51 2.28
CA TRP A 84 -9.14 4.10 2.53
C TRP A 84 -7.85 3.28 2.40
N ILE A 85 -7.08 3.51 1.33
CA ILE A 85 -5.81 2.81 1.12
C ILE A 85 -4.84 3.09 2.28
N ARG A 86 -4.78 4.34 2.73
CA ARG A 86 -3.93 4.73 3.87
C ARG A 86 -4.32 3.97 5.13
N ASP A 87 -5.62 3.88 5.41
CA ASP A 87 -6.11 3.17 6.59
C ASP A 87 -5.82 1.66 6.48
N VAL A 88 -6.01 1.08 5.31
CA VAL A 88 -5.69 -0.33 5.04
C VAL A 88 -4.21 -0.59 5.25
N LEU A 89 -3.34 0.26 4.71
CA LEU A 89 -1.89 0.10 4.86
C LEU A 89 -1.46 0.24 6.32
N ARG A 90 -2.07 1.14 7.07
CA ARG A 90 -1.79 1.31 8.50
C ARG A 90 -2.14 0.05 9.27
N GLU A 91 -3.33 -0.50 9.04
CA GLU A 91 -3.78 -1.72 9.68
C GLU A 91 -2.89 -2.91 9.31
N HIS A 92 -2.57 -3.03 8.02
CA HIS A 92 -1.72 -4.10 7.50
C HIS A 92 -0.31 -4.03 8.08
N ALA A 93 0.28 -2.84 8.13
CA ALA A 93 1.62 -2.66 8.69
C ALA A 93 1.64 -2.97 10.19
N ALA A 94 0.61 -2.56 10.94
CA ALA A 94 0.52 -2.85 12.36
C ALA A 94 0.47 -4.35 12.64
N GLU A 95 -0.18 -5.11 11.78
CA GLU A 95 -0.32 -6.56 11.94
C GLU A 95 0.91 -7.33 11.45
N HIS A 96 1.43 -6.99 10.28
CA HIS A 96 2.49 -7.74 9.62
C HIS A 96 3.89 -7.18 9.80
N PHE A 97 4.01 -5.90 10.08
CA PHE A 97 5.30 -5.21 10.23
C PHE A 97 5.29 -4.30 11.46
N PRO A 98 5.03 -4.85 12.65
CA PRO A 98 4.90 -4.01 13.85
C PRO A 98 6.17 -3.26 14.23
N GLU A 99 7.32 -3.66 13.67
CA GLU A 99 8.61 -3.01 13.92
C GLU A 99 8.81 -1.71 13.12
N LEU A 100 7.94 -1.41 12.15
CA LEU A 100 8.06 -0.20 11.33
C LEU A 100 7.43 1.03 11.98
#